data_0ca48d23ffd8c42dd86a4f4e543f50a4
#
_entry.id   0ca48d23ffd8c42dd86a4f4e543f50a4
#
_cell.length_a   1.000
_cell.length_b   1.000
_cell.length_c   1.000
_cell.angle_alpha   90.00
_cell.angle_beta   90.00
_cell.angle_gamma   90.00
#
_symmetry.space_group_name_H-M   'P 1'
#
loop_
_entity.id
_entity.type
_entity.pdbx_description
1 polymer ?
#
loop_
_entity_poly.entity_id
_entity_poly.type
_entity_poly.pdbx_seq_one_letter_code
_entity_poly.pdbx_strand_id
1 'polypeptide(L)' 'MIASRFDRFYFIGIGGIGMSAIARLLLQRGFTVAGYDKTPSELTDALVAEGAQISFADEVSSIPAAC' A
#
# COMPACT_ATOMS: atom_id res chain seq x y z
N MET A 1 -5.31 -7.78 -2.56
CA MET A 1 -4.19 -8.53 -3.13
C MET A 1 -2.87 -7.94 -2.67
N ILE A 2 -1.92 -8.79 -2.36
CA ILE A 2 -0.60 -8.37 -1.88
C ILE A 2 0.46 -9.04 -2.76
N ALA A 3 1.37 -8.25 -3.30
CA ALA A 3 2.54 -8.74 -4.00
C ALA A 3 3.77 -8.32 -3.20
N SER A 4 4.76 -9.19 -3.10
CA SER A 4 5.95 -8.90 -2.32
C SER A 4 7.20 -9.26 -3.09
N ARG A 5 8.28 -8.52 -2.80
CA ARG A 5 9.62 -8.81 -3.32
C ARG A 5 10.64 -8.35 -2.30
N PHE A 6 11.36 -9.31 -1.70
CA PHE A 6 12.30 -9.03 -0.62
C PHE A 6 11.58 -8.36 0.56
N ASP A 7 11.93 -7.10 0.84
CA ASP A 7 11.34 -6.30 1.92
C ASP A 7 10.33 -5.26 1.41
N ARG A 8 9.85 -5.40 0.19
CA ARG A 8 8.88 -4.50 -0.43
C ARG A 8 7.57 -5.20 -0.65
N PHE A 9 6.48 -4.50 -0.35
CA PHE A 9 5.12 -5.04 -0.49
C PHE A 9 4.27 -4.07 -1.28
N TYR A 10 3.48 -4.61 -2.20
CA TYR A 10 2.52 -3.82 -2.97
C TYR A 10 1.12 -4.39 -2.75
N PHE A 11 0.19 -3.52 -2.43
CA PHE A 11 -1.18 -3.89 -2.11
C PHE A 11 -2.13 -3.35 -3.17
N ILE A 12 -3.06 -4.16 -3.63
CA ILE A 12 -4.20 -3.70 -4.43
C ILE A 12 -5.41 -3.68 -3.51
N GLY A 13 -6.07 -2.52 -3.41
CA GLY A 13 -7.13 -2.31 -2.43
C GLY A 13 -6.58 -2.02 -1.04
N ILE A 14 -5.50 -1.27 -0.95
CA ILE A 14 -4.77 -1.04 0.30
C ILE A 14 -5.63 -0.36 1.37
N GLY A 15 -6.67 0.37 0.99
CA GLY A 15 -7.59 1.02 1.92
C GLY A 15 -8.62 0.09 2.54
N GLY A 16 -8.67 -1.19 2.14
CA GLY A 16 -9.55 -2.17 2.77
C GLY A 16 -9.15 -2.43 4.21
N ILE A 17 -10.11 -2.76 5.08
CA ILE A 17 -9.85 -2.92 6.51
C ILE A 17 -8.77 -3.96 6.77
N GLY A 18 -8.87 -5.15 6.18
CA GLY A 18 -7.87 -6.19 6.36
C GLY A 18 -6.53 -5.85 5.74
N MET A 19 -6.56 -5.28 4.54
CA MET A 19 -5.35 -4.92 3.81
C MET A 19 -4.59 -3.79 4.51
N SER A 20 -5.30 -2.77 4.99
CA SER A 20 -4.65 -1.65 5.67
C SER A 20 -4.01 -2.09 6.99
N ALA A 21 -4.63 -3.03 7.69
CA ALA A 21 -4.05 -3.55 8.93
C ALA A 21 -2.72 -4.26 8.68
N ILE A 22 -2.65 -5.07 7.63
CA ILE A 22 -1.41 -5.75 7.25
C ILE A 22 -0.36 -4.74 6.81
N ALA A 23 -0.75 -3.75 6.00
CA ALA A 23 0.16 -2.72 5.53
C ALA A 23 0.78 -1.94 6.70
N ARG A 24 -0.02 -1.58 7.70
CA ARG A 24 0.48 -0.88 8.88
C ARG A 24 1.47 -1.72 9.67
N LEU A 25 1.18 -3.02 9.83
CA LEU A 25 2.09 -3.92 10.52
C LEU A 25 3.45 -3.96 9.81
N LEU A 26 3.44 -4.06 8.48
CA LEU A 26 4.68 -4.10 7.70
C LEU A 26 5.46 -2.79 7.81
N LEU A 27 4.76 -1.65 7.77
CA LEU A 27 5.41 -0.36 7.97
C LEU A 27 6.06 -0.26 9.34
N GLN A 28 5.39 -0.74 10.38
CA GLN A 28 5.94 -0.74 11.74
C GLN A 28 7.17 -1.62 11.85
N ARG A 29 7.29 -2.63 11.00
CA ARG A 29 8.44 -3.52 10.99
C ARG A 29 9.57 -3.05 10.06
N GLY A 30 9.41 -1.88 9.48
CA GLY A 30 10.46 -1.28 8.65
C GLY A 30 10.46 -1.71 7.19
N PHE A 31 9.41 -2.39 6.73
CA PHE A 31 9.28 -2.75 5.33
C PHE A 31 8.81 -1.58 4.49
N THR A 32 9.15 -1.61 3.20
CA THR A 32 8.63 -0.65 2.24
C THR A 32 7.25 -1.11 1.78
N VAL A 33 6.27 -0.22 1.89
CA VAL A 33 4.89 -0.52 1.52
C VAL A 33 4.42 0.49 0.49
N ALA A 34 3.87 -0.03 -0.61
CA ALA A 34 3.21 0.76 -1.63
C ALA A 34 1.88 0.11 -1.96
N GLY A 35 1.00 0.83 -2.59
CA GLY A 35 -0.27 0.24 -2.95
C GLY A 35 -1.14 1.12 -3.82
N TYR A 36 -2.28 0.57 -4.16
CA TYR A 36 -3.30 1.23 -4.95
C TYR A 36 -4.65 1.10 -4.24
N ASP A 37 -5.41 2.16 -4.25
CA ASP A 37 -6.82 2.11 -3.90
C ASP A 37 -7.57 3.08 -4.81
N LYS A 38 -8.77 2.72 -5.19
CA LYS A 38 -9.60 3.54 -6.05
C LYS A 38 -10.12 4.78 -5.33
N THR A 39 -10.31 4.68 -4.01
CA THR A 39 -10.98 5.72 -3.23
C THR A 39 -10.11 6.12 -2.04
N PRO A 40 -9.72 7.40 -1.94
CA PRO A 40 -9.08 7.92 -0.74
C PRO A 40 -9.99 7.75 0.48
N SER A 41 -9.41 7.46 1.63
CA SER A 41 -10.16 7.27 2.86
C SER A 41 -9.28 7.63 4.06
N GLU A 42 -9.87 7.61 5.26
CA GLU A 42 -9.10 7.81 6.49
C GLU A 42 -8.02 6.75 6.66
N LEU A 43 -8.30 5.51 6.21
CA LEU A 43 -7.32 4.44 6.27
C LEU A 43 -6.13 4.70 5.34
N THR A 44 -6.37 5.14 4.11
CA THR A 44 -5.28 5.46 3.19
C THR A 44 -4.50 6.67 3.66
N ASP A 45 -5.18 7.67 4.22
CA ASP A 45 -4.51 8.86 4.78
C ASP A 45 -3.58 8.48 5.92
N ALA A 46 -4.02 7.60 6.82
CA ALA A 46 -3.20 7.11 7.91
C ALA A 46 -1.98 6.35 7.42
N LEU A 47 -2.17 5.51 6.38
CA LEU A 47 -1.06 4.76 5.80
C LEU A 47 -0.02 5.68 5.18
N VAL A 48 -0.44 6.72 4.46
CA VAL A 48 0.47 7.69 3.87
C VAL A 48 1.24 8.42 4.97
N ALA A 49 0.57 8.80 6.04
CA ALA A 49 1.22 9.45 7.17
C ALA A 49 2.26 8.55 7.83
N GLU A 50 2.08 7.23 7.76
CA GLU A 50 3.03 6.26 8.31
C GLU A 50 4.12 5.84 7.32
N GLY A 51 4.10 6.36 6.10
CA GLY A 51 5.16 6.15 5.13
C GLY A 51 4.81 5.31 3.92
N ALA A 52 3.55 4.90 3.77
CA ALA A 52 3.13 4.14 2.58
C ALA A 52 3.06 5.06 1.36
N GLN A 53 3.37 4.48 0.20
CA GLN A 53 3.24 5.17 -1.08
C GLN A 53 1.98 4.64 -1.76
N ILE A 54 0.94 5.46 -1.84
CA ILE A 54 -0.35 5.04 -2.36
C ILE A 54 -0.71 5.82 -3.62
N SER A 55 -1.11 5.08 -4.65
CA SER A 55 -1.64 5.64 -5.88
C SER A 55 -3.15 5.47 -5.92
N PHE A 56 -3.83 6.50 -6.39
CA PHE A 56 -5.28 6.45 -6.62
C PHE A 56 -5.62 6.45 -8.11
N ALA A 57 -4.61 6.52 -8.96
CA ALA A 57 -4.80 6.46 -10.41
C ALA A 57 -5.01 5.03 -10.86
N ASP A 58 -6.07 4.80 -11.62
CA ASP A 58 -6.43 3.47 -12.11
C ASP A 58 -5.63 3.14 -13.38
N GLU A 59 -4.31 3.06 -13.22
CA GLU A 59 -3.38 2.84 -14.33
C GLU A 59 -2.36 1.76 -13.97
N VAL A 60 -2.06 0.91 -14.95
CA VAL A 60 -1.03 -0.13 -14.76
C VAL A 60 0.33 0.48 -14.46
N SER A 61 0.64 1.63 -15.07
CA SER A 61 1.91 2.32 -14.86
C SER A 61 2.11 2.80 -13.42
N SER A 62 1.07 2.82 -12.61
CA SER A 62 1.19 3.18 -11.19
C SER A 62 1.81 2.06 -10.37
N ILE A 63 1.92 0.85 -10.90
CA ILE A 63 2.51 -0.28 -10.19
C ILE A 63 4.03 -0.19 -10.29
N PRO A 64 4.74 -0.11 -9.15
CA PRO A 64 6.20 -0.03 -9.18
C PRO A 64 6.82 -1.27 -9.81
N ALA A 65 7.80 -1.07 -10.69
CA ALA A 65 8.46 -2.18 -11.37
C ALA A 65 9.22 -3.09 -10.40
N ALA A 66 9.60 -2.59 -9.25
CA ALA A 66 10.34 -3.34 -8.23
C ALA A 66 9.45 -4.23 -7.35
N CYS A 67 8.13 -4.17 -7.54
CA CYS A 67 7.19 -4.97 -6.72
C CYS A 67 6.55 -6.14 -7.48
#